data_088d24501d7bb96a4c414732eee7a209
#
_entry.id   088d24501d7bb96a4c414732eee7a209
#
_cell.length_a   1.000
_cell.length_b   1.000
_cell.length_c   1.000
_cell.angle_alpha   90.00
_cell.angle_beta   90.00
_cell.angle_gamma   90.00
#
_symmetry.space_group_name_H-M   'P 1'
#
loop_
_entity.id
_entity.type
_entity.pdbx_description
1 polymer ?
#
loop_
_entity_poly.entity_id
_entity_poly.type
_entity_poly.pdbx_seq_one_letter_code
_entity_poly.pdbx_strand_id
1 'polypeptide(L)'
;NDENGIKMSKHIGNVVDPWEVLDEFGSDATRLYFCIANAPWISTSFSKQTLAQFQNRFIGTMWASVYFYSLYSEIDGFDPSKYNIDDCKLRSIDEWVLSRVNSLVKKVTYEFDSYHIFEATRAMESFIDELSNWYIRRNRRRFFNSELTEDKIAAYMTLYTVLETLARV
;
A
#
# COMPACT_ATOMS: atom_id res chain seq x y z
N ASN A 1 6.68 -22.09 -12.51
CA ASN A 1 5.81 -23.27 -12.40
C ASN A 1 4.35 -22.84 -12.45
N ASP A 2 3.46 -23.79 -12.77
CA ASP A 2 2.01 -23.61 -12.65
C ASP A 2 1.55 -23.67 -11.17
N GLU A 3 0.25 -23.57 -10.94
CA GLU A 3 -0.36 -23.61 -9.59
C GLU A 3 -0.11 -24.93 -8.84
N ASN A 4 0.18 -26.01 -9.55
CA ASN A 4 0.50 -27.32 -8.98
C ASN A 4 2.00 -27.55 -8.77
N GLY A 5 2.83 -26.53 -9.05
CA GLY A 5 4.29 -26.62 -8.95
C GLY A 5 4.96 -27.32 -10.13
N ILE A 6 4.21 -27.63 -11.19
CA ILE A 6 4.76 -28.27 -12.40
C ILE A 6 5.35 -27.20 -13.30
N LYS A 7 6.54 -27.47 -13.86
CA LYS A 7 7.19 -26.55 -14.79
C LYS A 7 6.29 -26.27 -15.99
N MET A 8 6.04 -24.98 -16.26
CA MET A 8 5.27 -24.56 -17.41
C MET A 8 5.95 -24.95 -18.71
N SER A 9 5.21 -25.57 -19.61
CA SER A 9 5.68 -26.02 -20.93
C SER A 9 4.56 -25.98 -21.95
N LYS A 10 4.89 -25.52 -23.17
CA LYS A 10 3.94 -25.52 -24.30
C LYS A 10 3.43 -26.93 -24.64
N HIS A 11 4.24 -27.97 -24.43
CA HIS A 11 3.86 -29.37 -24.67
C HIS A 11 2.81 -29.87 -23.69
N ILE A 12 2.84 -29.38 -22.44
CA ILE A 12 1.88 -29.78 -21.39
C ILE A 12 0.61 -28.91 -21.47
N GLY A 13 0.69 -27.76 -22.13
CA GLY A 13 -0.44 -26.81 -22.25
C GLY A 13 -0.76 -26.02 -20.98
N ASN A 14 0.16 -26.01 -20.02
CA ASN A 14 0.01 -25.31 -18.74
C ASN A 14 0.70 -23.93 -18.70
N VAL A 15 0.99 -23.36 -19.88
CA VAL A 15 1.58 -22.02 -20.01
C VAL A 15 0.50 -20.97 -19.87
N VAL A 16 0.74 -19.99 -19.04
CA VAL A 16 -0.10 -18.79 -18.93
C VAL A 16 0.43 -17.72 -19.89
N ASP A 17 -0.44 -17.12 -20.69
CA ASP A 17 -0.06 -16.01 -21.57
C ASP A 17 0.13 -14.74 -20.72
N PRO A 18 1.34 -14.14 -20.74
CA PRO A 18 1.59 -12.91 -20.00
C PRO A 18 0.67 -11.74 -20.39
N TRP A 19 0.28 -11.65 -21.66
CA TRP A 19 -0.58 -10.57 -22.16
C TRP A 19 -1.99 -10.67 -21.57
N GLU A 20 -2.56 -11.87 -21.48
CA GLU A 20 -3.83 -12.08 -20.79
C GLU A 20 -3.79 -11.64 -19.33
N VAL A 21 -2.66 -11.91 -18.64
CA VAL A 21 -2.49 -11.50 -17.24
C VAL A 21 -2.38 -9.97 -17.12
N LEU A 22 -1.65 -9.33 -18.02
CA LEU A 22 -1.50 -7.87 -18.04
C LEU A 22 -2.81 -7.17 -18.38
N ASP A 23 -3.60 -7.73 -19.30
CA ASP A 23 -4.90 -7.16 -19.67
C ASP A 23 -5.94 -7.33 -18.54
N GLU A 24 -5.88 -8.43 -17.79
CA GLU A 24 -6.83 -8.73 -16.71
C GLU A 24 -6.49 -7.98 -15.40
N PHE A 25 -5.20 -7.92 -15.01
CA PHE A 25 -4.77 -7.42 -13.69
C PHE A 25 -3.99 -6.10 -13.76
N GLY A 26 -3.56 -5.69 -14.93
CA GLY A 26 -2.67 -4.55 -15.10
C GLY A 26 -1.18 -4.87 -14.86
N SER A 27 -0.33 -4.01 -15.41
CA SER A 27 1.13 -4.18 -15.31
C SER A 27 1.66 -4.02 -13.89
N ASP A 28 1.11 -3.06 -13.14
CA ASP A 28 1.61 -2.73 -11.80
C ASP A 28 1.34 -3.84 -10.80
N ALA A 29 0.12 -4.38 -10.79
CA ALA A 29 -0.24 -5.51 -9.92
C ALA A 29 0.60 -6.75 -10.25
N THR A 30 0.79 -7.04 -11.54
CA THR A 30 1.57 -8.20 -12.00
C THR A 30 3.04 -8.08 -11.61
N ARG A 31 3.66 -6.91 -11.85
CA ARG A 31 5.08 -6.65 -11.49
C ARG A 31 5.29 -6.72 -9.99
N LEU A 32 4.43 -6.06 -9.22
CA LEU A 32 4.52 -6.05 -7.76
C LEU A 32 4.32 -7.45 -7.17
N TYR A 33 3.40 -8.23 -7.75
CA TYR A 33 3.22 -9.63 -7.35
C TYR A 33 4.51 -10.44 -7.48
N PHE A 34 5.23 -10.32 -8.59
CA PHE A 34 6.50 -11.04 -8.76
C PHE A 34 7.60 -10.57 -7.80
N CYS A 35 7.55 -9.30 -7.37
CA CYS A 35 8.49 -8.79 -6.37
C CYS A 35 8.21 -9.37 -4.96
N ILE A 36 6.94 -9.67 -4.64
CA ILE A 36 6.53 -10.08 -3.30
C ILE A 36 6.26 -11.58 -3.16
N ALA A 37 6.09 -12.31 -4.26
CA ALA A 37 5.72 -13.73 -4.23
C ALA A 37 6.81 -14.60 -3.58
N ASN A 38 8.06 -14.44 -4.02
CA ASN A 38 9.20 -15.18 -3.50
C ASN A 38 10.51 -14.42 -3.76
N ALA A 39 11.55 -14.77 -2.98
CA ALA A 39 12.90 -14.33 -3.27
C ALA A 39 13.35 -14.86 -4.66
N PRO A 40 14.18 -14.11 -5.42
CA PRO A 40 14.51 -14.41 -6.82
C PRO A 40 15.14 -15.80 -7.06
N TRP A 41 15.78 -16.37 -6.05
CA TRP A 41 16.42 -17.68 -6.13
C TRP A 41 15.50 -18.87 -5.78
N ILE A 42 14.24 -18.58 -5.42
CA ILE A 42 13.24 -19.62 -5.10
C ILE A 42 12.31 -19.81 -6.30
N SER A 43 12.04 -21.07 -6.63
CA SER A 43 11.07 -21.40 -7.67
C SER A 43 9.68 -20.93 -7.29
N THR A 44 9.07 -20.14 -8.18
CA THR A 44 7.76 -19.55 -7.96
C THR A 44 6.69 -20.30 -8.74
N SER A 45 5.58 -20.64 -8.07
CA SER A 45 4.37 -21.12 -8.71
C SER A 45 3.44 -19.94 -8.96
N PHE A 46 2.98 -19.79 -10.21
CA PHE A 46 2.08 -18.72 -10.61
C PHE A 46 0.63 -19.21 -10.64
N SER A 47 -0.27 -18.42 -10.07
CA SER A 47 -1.71 -18.61 -10.14
C SER A 47 -2.40 -17.27 -10.30
N LYS A 48 -3.31 -17.15 -11.27
CA LYS A 48 -4.17 -15.97 -11.44
C LYS A 48 -4.97 -15.67 -10.17
N GLN A 49 -5.43 -16.70 -9.46
CA GLN A 49 -6.16 -16.53 -8.20
C GLN A 49 -5.31 -15.88 -7.11
N THR A 50 -4.05 -16.31 -6.96
CA THR A 50 -3.12 -15.72 -5.98
C THR A 50 -2.80 -14.27 -6.34
N LEU A 51 -2.62 -13.97 -7.64
CA LEU A 51 -2.42 -12.60 -8.11
C LEU A 51 -3.64 -11.71 -7.80
N ALA A 52 -4.87 -12.19 -8.04
CA ALA A 52 -6.10 -11.47 -7.71
C ALA A 52 -6.23 -11.18 -6.21
N GLN A 53 -5.91 -12.16 -5.36
CA GLN A 53 -5.91 -11.97 -3.90
C GLN A 53 -4.87 -10.94 -3.47
N PHE A 54 -3.69 -10.99 -4.04
CA PHE A 54 -2.63 -10.02 -3.79
C PHE A 54 -3.02 -8.61 -4.23
N GLN A 55 -3.56 -8.45 -5.44
CA GLN A 55 -4.04 -7.18 -5.96
C GLN A 55 -5.08 -6.54 -5.02
N ASN A 56 -6.06 -7.32 -4.58
CA ASN A 56 -7.09 -6.84 -3.66
C ASN A 56 -6.50 -6.46 -2.29
N ARG A 57 -5.59 -7.28 -1.77
CA ARG A 57 -5.01 -7.07 -0.44
C ARG A 57 -4.04 -5.90 -0.40
N PHE A 58 -3.18 -5.74 -1.41
CA PHE A 58 -2.17 -4.68 -1.45
C PHE A 58 -2.74 -3.40 -2.08
N ILE A 59 -3.00 -3.45 -3.38
CA ILE A 59 -3.42 -2.27 -4.16
C ILE A 59 -4.82 -1.83 -3.74
N GLY A 60 -5.75 -2.76 -3.56
CA GLY A 60 -7.12 -2.48 -3.13
C GLY A 60 -7.17 -1.81 -1.76
N THR A 61 -6.36 -2.26 -0.79
CA THR A 61 -6.31 -1.65 0.55
C THR A 61 -5.67 -0.26 0.52
N MET A 62 -4.60 -0.07 -0.27
CA MET A 62 -4.00 1.24 -0.48
C MET A 62 -4.99 2.21 -1.14
N TRP A 63 -5.65 1.77 -2.21
CA TRP A 63 -6.66 2.55 -2.92
C TRP A 63 -7.84 2.92 -2.01
N ALA A 64 -8.31 1.99 -1.19
CA ALA A 64 -9.38 2.26 -0.21
C ALA A 64 -8.96 3.33 0.81
N SER A 65 -7.68 3.37 1.18
CA SER A 65 -7.14 4.41 2.09
C SER A 65 -7.09 5.78 1.41
N VAL A 66 -6.68 5.86 0.15
CA VAL A 66 -6.71 7.07 -0.66
C VAL A 66 -8.14 7.55 -0.88
N TYR A 67 -9.04 6.63 -1.24
CA TYR A 67 -10.46 6.94 -1.45
C TYR A 67 -11.11 7.49 -0.17
N PHE A 68 -10.82 6.87 0.99
CA PHE A 68 -11.29 7.36 2.29
C PHE A 68 -10.83 8.81 2.53
N TYR A 69 -9.55 9.09 2.33
CA TYR A 69 -9.01 10.45 2.47
C TYR A 69 -9.70 11.43 1.52
N SER A 70 -9.76 11.11 0.22
CA SER A 70 -10.33 11.99 -0.81
C SER A 70 -11.80 12.30 -0.55
N LEU A 71 -12.60 11.26 -0.21
CA LEU A 71 -14.01 11.41 0.06
C LEU A 71 -14.28 12.38 1.22
N TYR A 72 -13.61 12.20 2.35
CA TYR A 72 -13.85 13.04 3.53
C TYR A 72 -13.23 14.43 3.39
N SER A 73 -12.06 14.57 2.76
CA SER A 73 -11.46 15.88 2.49
C SER A 73 -12.34 16.72 1.54
N GLU A 74 -12.97 16.09 0.55
CA GLU A 74 -13.91 16.77 -0.35
C GLU A 74 -15.18 17.24 0.39
N ILE A 75 -15.78 16.35 1.20
CA ILE A 75 -16.97 16.69 2.02
C ILE A 75 -16.70 17.88 2.95
N ASP A 76 -15.52 17.91 3.57
CA ASP A 76 -15.14 18.96 4.51
C ASP A 76 -14.54 20.21 3.85
N GLY A 77 -14.32 20.20 2.53
CA GLY A 77 -13.60 21.26 1.81
C GLY A 77 -12.17 21.44 2.30
N PHE A 78 -11.54 20.36 2.79
CA PHE A 78 -10.19 20.39 3.31
C PHE A 78 -9.16 20.47 2.16
N ASP A 79 -8.26 21.44 2.24
CA ASP A 79 -7.18 21.65 1.28
C ASP A 79 -5.84 21.57 2.02
N PRO A 80 -5.04 20.49 1.80
CA PRO A 80 -3.78 20.29 2.50
C PRO A 80 -2.74 21.41 2.24
N SER A 81 -2.85 22.12 1.12
CA SER A 81 -1.93 23.21 0.79
C SER A 81 -2.03 24.43 1.73
N LYS A 82 -3.11 24.53 2.50
CA LYS A 82 -3.37 25.62 3.46
C LYS A 82 -2.79 25.36 4.84
N TYR A 83 -2.27 24.18 5.09
CA TYR A 83 -1.81 23.74 6.40
C TYR A 83 -0.39 23.19 6.33
N ASN A 84 0.34 23.30 7.46
CA ASN A 84 1.62 22.66 7.64
C ASN A 84 1.49 21.64 8.78
N ILE A 85 2.01 20.45 8.58
CA ILE A 85 1.96 19.37 9.59
C ILE A 85 2.73 19.76 10.87
N ASP A 86 3.79 20.56 10.74
CA ASP A 86 4.60 21.02 11.87
C ASP A 86 3.84 21.96 12.81
N ASP A 87 2.78 22.62 12.31
CA ASP A 87 1.93 23.51 13.08
C ASP A 87 0.73 22.76 13.71
N CYS A 88 0.55 21.49 13.37
CA CYS A 88 -0.56 20.68 13.86
C CYS A 88 -0.28 20.11 15.25
N LYS A 89 -1.29 20.14 16.12
CA LYS A 89 -1.24 19.45 17.41
C LYS A 89 -1.53 17.96 17.22
N LEU A 90 -0.48 17.19 16.99
CA LEU A 90 -0.56 15.75 16.74
C LEU A 90 -0.93 14.97 18.01
N ARG A 91 -1.70 13.91 17.84
CA ARG A 91 -1.90 12.89 18.89
C ARG A 91 -0.78 11.84 18.80
N SER A 92 -0.54 11.11 19.87
CA SER A 92 0.46 10.02 19.88
C SER A 92 0.26 8.98 18.77
N ILE A 93 -0.99 8.76 18.30
CA ILE A 93 -1.27 7.86 17.18
C ILE A 93 -0.86 8.48 15.82
N ASP A 94 -0.91 9.80 15.68
CA ASP A 94 -0.44 10.53 14.50
C ASP A 94 1.10 10.49 14.44
N GLU A 95 1.75 10.79 15.56
CA GLU A 95 3.21 10.68 15.69
C GLU A 95 3.70 9.26 15.43
N TRP A 96 2.95 8.26 15.93
CA TRP A 96 3.25 6.85 15.71
C TRP A 96 3.24 6.50 14.21
N VAL A 97 2.19 6.83 13.45
CA VAL A 97 2.12 6.47 12.03
C VAL A 97 3.15 7.21 11.19
N LEU A 98 3.46 8.47 11.52
CA LEU A 98 4.54 9.25 10.88
C LEU A 98 5.92 8.61 11.15
N SER A 99 6.18 8.18 12.37
CA SER A 99 7.39 7.42 12.70
C SER A 99 7.48 6.09 11.96
N ARG A 100 6.34 5.39 11.82
CA ARG A 100 6.26 4.13 11.08
C ARG A 100 6.53 4.30 9.58
N VAL A 101 5.96 5.32 8.93
CA VAL A 101 6.21 5.58 7.50
C VAL A 101 7.68 5.98 7.27
N ASN A 102 8.27 6.79 8.13
CA ASN A 102 9.70 7.13 8.03
C ASN A 102 10.60 5.90 8.21
N SER A 103 10.24 4.99 9.13
CA SER A 103 10.94 3.72 9.31
C SER A 103 10.81 2.82 8.09
N LEU A 104 9.62 2.83 7.43
CA LEU A 104 9.40 2.13 6.17
C LEU A 104 10.31 2.68 5.07
N VAL A 105 10.33 4.00 4.86
CA VAL A 105 11.19 4.65 3.85
C VAL A 105 12.64 4.22 4.03
N LYS A 106 13.16 4.33 5.27
CA LYS A 106 14.54 3.92 5.58
C LYS A 106 14.79 2.44 5.26
N LYS A 107 13.86 1.56 5.63
CA LYS A 107 13.96 0.13 5.37
C LYS A 107 13.92 -0.18 3.88
N VAL A 108 12.94 0.36 3.16
CA VAL A 108 12.77 0.11 1.73
C VAL A 108 13.98 0.61 0.93
N THR A 109 14.48 1.81 1.24
CA THR A 109 15.70 2.35 0.62
C THR A 109 16.89 1.40 0.84
N TYR A 110 17.13 0.97 2.07
CA TYR A 110 18.22 0.04 2.38
C TYR A 110 18.09 -1.30 1.65
N GLU A 111 16.88 -1.88 1.65
CA GLU A 111 16.65 -3.18 1.02
C GLU A 111 16.78 -3.10 -0.52
N PHE A 112 16.29 -2.02 -1.16
CA PHE A 112 16.48 -1.82 -2.59
C PHE A 112 17.94 -1.56 -2.96
N ASP A 113 18.67 -0.76 -2.19
CA ASP A 113 20.12 -0.55 -2.41
C ASP A 113 20.92 -1.85 -2.27
N SER A 114 20.42 -2.78 -1.47
CA SER A 114 20.99 -4.12 -1.26
C SER A 114 20.44 -5.20 -2.21
N TYR A 115 19.57 -4.84 -3.15
CA TYR A 115 18.87 -5.76 -4.07
C TYR A 115 17.96 -6.80 -3.37
N HIS A 116 17.50 -6.51 -2.15
CA HIS A 116 16.56 -7.33 -1.41
C HIS A 116 15.10 -6.92 -1.72
N ILE A 117 14.69 -7.08 -2.98
CA ILE A 117 13.40 -6.59 -3.48
C ILE A 117 12.21 -7.22 -2.72
N PHE A 118 12.31 -8.51 -2.40
CA PHE A 118 11.29 -9.24 -1.67
C PHE A 118 11.05 -8.65 -0.26
N GLU A 119 12.10 -8.36 0.47
CA GLU A 119 12.05 -7.78 1.82
C GLU A 119 11.47 -6.36 1.81
N ALA A 120 11.84 -5.55 0.80
CA ALA A 120 11.30 -4.21 0.60
C ALA A 120 9.79 -4.25 0.37
N THR A 121 9.33 -5.06 -0.57
CA THR A 121 7.90 -5.16 -0.93
C THR A 121 7.05 -5.76 0.20
N ARG A 122 7.58 -6.71 0.97
CA ARG A 122 6.93 -7.23 2.18
C ARG A 122 6.78 -6.18 3.27
N ALA A 123 7.77 -5.30 3.42
CA ALA A 123 7.67 -4.21 4.38
C ALA A 123 6.56 -3.22 4.00
N MET A 124 6.41 -2.91 2.70
CA MET A 124 5.32 -2.08 2.18
C MET A 124 3.94 -2.71 2.45
N GLU A 125 3.78 -4.01 2.16
CA GLU A 125 2.52 -4.74 2.41
C GLU A 125 2.12 -4.66 3.89
N SER A 126 3.06 -4.92 4.79
CA SER A 126 2.83 -4.85 6.23
C SER A 126 2.40 -3.46 6.68
N PHE A 127 3.04 -2.41 6.15
CA PHE A 127 2.69 -1.04 6.51
C PHE A 127 1.31 -0.62 6.00
N ILE A 128 0.94 -1.03 4.78
CA ILE A 128 -0.41 -0.74 4.23
C ILE A 128 -1.50 -1.36 5.10
N ASP A 129 -1.27 -2.57 5.60
CA ASP A 129 -2.19 -3.22 6.56
C ASP A 129 -2.28 -2.43 7.88
N GLU A 130 -1.13 -2.01 8.45
CA GLU A 130 -1.09 -1.17 9.65
C GLU A 130 -1.80 0.17 9.44
N LEU A 131 -1.59 0.83 8.29
CA LEU A 131 -2.24 2.09 7.97
C LEU A 131 -3.76 1.96 7.94
N SER A 132 -4.27 0.96 7.23
CA SER A 132 -5.70 0.74 7.07
C SER A 132 -6.36 0.22 8.35
N ASN A 133 -5.85 -0.90 8.89
CA ASN A 133 -6.50 -1.63 9.96
C ASN A 133 -6.21 -1.09 11.35
N TRP A 134 -5.13 -0.33 11.52
CA TRP A 134 -4.80 0.27 12.80
C TRP A 134 -5.02 1.79 12.80
N TYR A 135 -4.30 2.55 11.96
CA TYR A 135 -4.40 4.01 12.00
C TYR A 135 -5.76 4.53 11.55
N ILE A 136 -6.18 4.25 10.31
CA ILE A 136 -7.45 4.76 9.76
C ILE A 136 -8.63 4.24 10.57
N ARG A 137 -8.70 2.94 10.84
CA ARG A 137 -9.82 2.33 11.56
C ARG A 137 -10.04 2.93 12.95
N ARG A 138 -8.97 3.23 13.70
CA ARG A 138 -9.06 3.81 15.04
C ARG A 138 -9.39 5.30 15.03
N ASN A 139 -9.03 5.99 13.95
CA ASN A 139 -9.23 7.44 13.83
C ASN A 139 -10.51 7.82 13.06
N ARG A 140 -11.32 6.86 12.58
CA ARG A 140 -12.53 7.15 11.78
C ARG A 140 -13.44 8.21 12.39
N ARG A 141 -13.63 8.19 13.71
CA ARG A 141 -14.48 9.17 14.41
C ARG A 141 -13.98 10.60 14.28
N ARG A 142 -12.68 10.83 14.11
CA ARG A 142 -12.11 12.17 13.89
C ARG A 142 -12.54 12.74 12.54
N PHE A 143 -12.58 11.88 11.52
CA PHE A 143 -13.01 12.25 10.16
C PHE A 143 -14.53 12.42 10.02
N PHE A 144 -15.31 11.75 10.87
CA PHE A 144 -16.79 11.81 10.83
C PHE A 144 -17.38 13.02 11.58
N ASN A 145 -16.59 13.77 12.32
CA ASN A 145 -17.05 15.00 12.96
C ASN A 145 -17.50 16.01 11.90
N SER A 146 -18.60 16.74 12.15
CA SER A 146 -19.12 17.75 11.21
C SER A 146 -18.27 19.01 11.16
N GLU A 147 -17.52 19.31 12.22
CA GLU A 147 -16.69 20.51 12.32
C GLU A 147 -15.23 20.21 11.94
N LEU A 148 -14.60 21.13 11.21
CA LEU A 148 -13.18 21.09 10.88
C LEU A 148 -12.36 21.63 12.06
N THR A 149 -12.25 20.82 13.12
CA THR A 149 -11.49 21.13 14.34
C THR A 149 -9.98 20.99 14.11
N GLU A 150 -9.15 21.59 14.98
CA GLU A 150 -7.68 21.44 14.95
C GLU A 150 -7.26 19.95 14.98
N ASP A 151 -7.95 19.12 15.76
CA ASP A 151 -7.71 17.70 15.82
C ASP A 151 -8.03 16.97 14.50
N LYS A 152 -9.10 17.37 13.82
CA LYS A 152 -9.46 16.83 12.52
C LYS A 152 -8.48 17.26 11.43
N ILE A 153 -8.02 18.52 11.47
CA ILE A 153 -6.98 19.03 10.57
C ILE A 153 -5.68 18.23 10.77
N ALA A 154 -5.26 17.99 12.02
CA ALA A 154 -4.10 17.17 12.33
C ALA A 154 -4.23 15.74 11.77
N ALA A 155 -5.41 15.12 11.87
CA ALA A 155 -5.66 13.80 11.30
C ALA A 155 -5.56 13.80 9.76
N TYR A 156 -6.13 14.81 9.09
CA TYR A 156 -6.02 14.95 7.64
C TYR A 156 -4.59 15.17 7.18
N MET A 157 -3.85 16.09 7.82
CA MET A 157 -2.45 16.36 7.48
C MET A 157 -1.58 15.13 7.67
N THR A 158 -1.79 14.39 8.76
CA THR A 158 -1.07 13.14 9.02
C THR A 158 -1.34 12.11 7.92
N LEU A 159 -2.62 11.87 7.60
CA LEU A 159 -2.99 10.88 6.59
C LEU A 159 -2.49 11.30 5.19
N TYR A 160 -2.61 12.59 4.84
CA TYR A 160 -2.07 13.14 3.60
C TYR A 160 -0.56 12.89 3.48
N THR A 161 0.22 13.26 4.50
CA THR A 161 1.68 13.07 4.52
C THR A 161 2.07 11.60 4.37
N VAL A 162 1.35 10.70 5.04
CA VAL A 162 1.61 9.26 4.93
C VAL A 162 1.29 8.73 3.54
N LEU A 163 0.13 9.10 2.96
CA LEU A 163 -0.27 8.64 1.62
C LEU A 163 0.65 9.20 0.53
N GLU A 164 1.04 10.48 0.64
CA GLU A 164 2.00 11.10 -0.30
C GLU A 164 3.37 10.41 -0.22
N THR A 165 3.84 10.11 0.98
CA THR A 165 5.10 9.38 1.19
C THR A 165 5.03 7.98 0.58
N LEU A 166 3.94 7.24 0.82
CA LEU A 166 3.74 5.91 0.23
C LEU A 166 3.69 5.91 -1.30
N ALA A 167 3.12 6.97 -1.90
CA ALA A 167 3.06 7.08 -3.35
C ALA A 167 4.42 7.32 -4.00
N ARG A 168 5.43 7.71 -3.22
CA ARG A 168 6.82 7.97 -3.68
C ARG A 168 7.79 6.83 -3.40
N VAL A 169 7.41 5.89 -2.56
CA VAL A 169 8.21 4.71 -2.17
C VAL A 169 7.91 3.54 -3.07
#